data_285dd20913762795731d76ab0bc56de7
#
_entry.id   285dd20913762795731d76ab0bc56de7
#
_cell.length_a   1.000
_cell.length_b   1.000
_cell.length_c   1.000
_cell.angle_alpha   90.00
_cell.angle_beta   90.00
_cell.angle_gamma   90.00
#
_symmetry.space_group_name_H-M   'P 1'
#
loop_
_entity.id
_entity.type
_entity.pdbx_description
1 polymer ?
#
loop_
_entity_poly.entity_id
_entity_poly.type
_entity_poly.pdbx_seq_one_letter_code
_entity_poly.pdbx_strand_id
1 'polypeptide(L)'
;WNVKKGECVNTLDGHQGLVWPVKFAANGKFVISGGQDGTLRFWDISTGECQKILEAHKDQISSLDCSGDSLMVITGSLDETIKCWDVESGECLRTLRVPRPYEGMNITRVKGLTDGHLQMLKTLGAVEL
;
A
#
# COMPACT_ATOMS: atom_id res chain seq x y z
N TRP A 1 -7.39 -16.32 -15.45
CA TRP A 1 -8.43 -17.26 -15.87
C TRP A 1 -9.09 -16.84 -17.18
N ASN A 2 -9.29 -17.77 -18.07
CA ASN A 2 -10.17 -17.57 -19.21
C ASN A 2 -11.60 -17.86 -18.78
N VAL A 3 -12.44 -16.84 -18.68
CA VAL A 3 -13.81 -16.96 -18.15
C VAL A 3 -14.68 -17.88 -19.01
N LYS A 4 -14.49 -17.86 -20.34
CA LYS A 4 -15.29 -18.72 -21.26
C LYS A 4 -14.95 -20.19 -21.15
N LYS A 5 -13.66 -20.51 -20.91
CA LYS A 5 -13.17 -21.90 -20.85
C LYS A 5 -13.07 -22.40 -19.39
N GLY A 6 -13.07 -21.51 -18.39
CA GLY A 6 -12.85 -21.86 -17.00
C GLY A 6 -11.43 -22.37 -16.71
N GLU A 7 -10.46 -21.99 -17.56
CA GLU A 7 -9.08 -22.44 -17.46
C GLU A 7 -8.19 -21.35 -16.85
N CYS A 8 -7.26 -21.75 -15.98
CA CYS A 8 -6.19 -20.88 -15.50
C CYS A 8 -5.18 -20.66 -16.63
N VAL A 9 -5.03 -19.43 -17.09
CA VAL A 9 -4.11 -19.08 -18.18
C VAL A 9 -2.70 -18.90 -17.67
N ASN A 10 -2.54 -18.16 -16.55
CA ASN A 10 -1.25 -17.91 -15.93
C ASN A 10 -1.40 -17.85 -14.40
N THR A 11 -0.35 -18.26 -13.72
CA THR A 11 -0.20 -18.05 -12.28
C THR A 11 0.97 -17.08 -12.06
N LEU A 12 0.70 -15.95 -11.39
CA LEU A 12 1.69 -14.91 -11.12
C LEU A 12 2.20 -15.13 -9.70
N ASP A 13 3.38 -15.72 -9.59
CA ASP A 13 3.97 -16.11 -8.32
C ASP A 13 5.16 -15.21 -7.95
N GLY A 14 5.30 -14.88 -6.68
CA GLY A 14 6.43 -14.08 -6.21
C GLY A 14 6.20 -13.26 -4.94
N HIS A 15 4.98 -12.87 -4.61
CA HIS A 15 4.71 -12.21 -3.32
C HIS A 15 5.02 -13.13 -2.14
N GLN A 16 5.52 -12.54 -1.05
CA GLN A 16 5.70 -13.25 0.21
C GLN A 16 4.52 -12.95 1.14
N GLY A 17 3.69 -13.94 1.33
CA GLY A 17 2.47 -13.82 2.12
C GLY A 17 1.23 -13.55 1.27
N LEU A 18 0.21 -12.96 1.88
CA LEU A 18 -1.07 -12.73 1.24
C LEU A 18 -0.99 -11.64 0.17
N VAL A 19 -1.65 -11.87 -0.96
CA VAL A 19 -1.89 -10.88 -2.01
C VAL A 19 -3.33 -10.40 -1.85
N TRP A 20 -3.50 -9.11 -1.63
CA TRP A 20 -4.81 -8.57 -1.33
C TRP A 20 -5.38 -7.73 -2.47
N PRO A 21 -4.84 -6.56 -2.82
CA PRO A 21 -5.35 -5.80 -3.94
C PRO A 21 -4.70 -6.24 -5.26
N VAL A 22 -5.52 -6.38 -6.27
CA VAL A 22 -5.09 -6.68 -7.64
C VAL A 22 -5.89 -5.82 -8.61
N LYS A 23 -5.21 -5.23 -9.59
CA LYS A 23 -5.84 -4.39 -10.62
C LYS A 23 -5.25 -4.66 -12.00
N PHE A 24 -6.10 -4.66 -13.02
CA PHE A 24 -5.65 -4.60 -14.41
C PHE A 24 -5.24 -3.18 -14.78
N ALA A 25 -4.17 -3.05 -15.55
CA ALA A 25 -3.65 -1.80 -16.08
C ALA A 25 -3.32 -1.93 -17.57
N ALA A 26 -3.14 -0.79 -18.23
CA ALA A 26 -2.78 -0.70 -19.65
C ALA A 26 -3.69 -1.56 -20.57
N ASN A 27 -5.00 -1.36 -20.47
CA ASN A 27 -6.00 -2.08 -21.25
C ASN A 27 -5.91 -3.62 -21.11
N GLY A 28 -5.54 -4.09 -19.91
CA GLY A 28 -5.46 -5.51 -19.60
C GLY A 28 -4.15 -6.20 -20.03
N LYS A 29 -3.12 -5.44 -20.40
CA LYS A 29 -1.78 -5.99 -20.68
C LYS A 29 -1.00 -6.33 -19.44
N PHE A 30 -1.21 -5.57 -18.38
CA PHE A 30 -0.51 -5.73 -17.11
C PHE A 30 -1.49 -5.97 -15.97
N VAL A 31 -1.00 -6.65 -14.96
CA VAL A 31 -1.63 -6.74 -13.64
C VAL A 31 -0.72 -6.04 -12.64
N ILE A 32 -1.32 -5.28 -11.73
CA ILE A 32 -0.63 -4.69 -10.59
C ILE A 32 -1.19 -5.33 -9.34
N SER A 33 -0.32 -5.78 -8.45
CA SER A 33 -0.71 -6.41 -7.19
C SER A 33 0.03 -5.80 -6.00
N GLY A 34 -0.65 -5.71 -4.88
CA GLY A 34 -0.07 -5.34 -3.60
C GLY A 34 -0.09 -6.50 -2.63
N GLY A 35 0.96 -6.68 -1.86
CA GLY A 35 1.12 -7.80 -0.97
C GLY A 35 1.21 -7.43 0.51
N GLN A 36 1.11 -8.46 1.33
CA GLN A 36 1.41 -8.39 2.76
C GLN A 36 2.88 -8.01 3.03
N ASP A 37 3.76 -8.33 2.06
CA ASP A 37 5.18 -7.98 2.09
C ASP A 37 5.46 -6.49 1.86
N GLY A 38 4.42 -5.66 1.69
CA GLY A 38 4.54 -4.22 1.43
C GLY A 38 4.99 -3.89 0.02
N THR A 39 5.19 -4.89 -0.85
CA THR A 39 5.62 -4.68 -2.22
C THR A 39 4.45 -4.45 -3.16
N LEU A 40 4.67 -3.60 -4.15
CA LEU A 40 3.82 -3.39 -5.30
C LEU A 40 4.50 -4.04 -6.49
N ARG A 41 3.82 -4.95 -7.17
CA ARG A 41 4.37 -5.70 -8.30
C ARG A 41 3.57 -5.47 -9.57
N PHE A 42 4.30 -5.41 -10.67
CA PHE A 42 3.76 -5.22 -12.02
C PHE A 42 4.07 -6.46 -12.84
N TRP A 43 3.06 -7.08 -13.39
CA TRP A 43 3.14 -8.37 -14.09
C TRP A 43 2.69 -8.23 -15.53
N ASP A 44 3.48 -8.77 -16.45
CA ASP A 44 3.05 -8.95 -17.83
C ASP A 44 2.17 -10.19 -17.93
N ILE A 45 0.93 -10.03 -18.40
CA ILE A 45 -0.03 -11.15 -18.47
C ILE A 45 0.36 -12.15 -19.56
N SER A 46 0.96 -11.68 -20.65
CA SER A 46 1.32 -12.54 -21.78
C SER A 46 2.45 -13.50 -21.45
N THR A 47 3.41 -13.06 -20.65
CA THR A 47 4.58 -13.86 -20.24
C THR A 47 4.43 -14.48 -18.86
N GLY A 48 3.61 -13.88 -18.00
CA GLY A 48 3.51 -14.25 -16.57
C GLY A 48 4.67 -13.75 -15.73
N GLU A 49 5.54 -12.92 -16.30
CA GLU A 49 6.74 -12.42 -15.61
C GLU A 49 6.48 -11.13 -14.84
N CYS A 50 7.13 -11.00 -13.68
CA CYS A 50 7.17 -9.76 -12.92
C CYS A 50 8.14 -8.79 -13.57
N GLN A 51 7.62 -7.69 -14.10
CA GLN A 51 8.40 -6.67 -14.79
C GLN A 51 9.02 -5.66 -13.84
N LYS A 52 8.35 -5.37 -12.74
CA LYS A 52 8.78 -4.37 -11.78
C LYS A 52 8.30 -4.72 -10.37
N ILE A 53 9.18 -4.46 -9.40
CA ILE A 53 8.88 -4.60 -7.98
C ILE A 53 9.23 -3.27 -7.31
N LEU A 54 8.29 -2.71 -6.57
CA LEU A 54 8.50 -1.51 -5.75
C LEU A 54 8.31 -1.87 -4.28
N GLU A 55 9.27 -1.53 -3.46
CA GLU A 55 9.11 -1.55 -1.99
C GLU A 55 8.25 -0.34 -1.58
N ALA A 56 6.95 -0.51 -1.72
CA ALA A 56 6.02 0.61 -1.65
C ALA A 56 5.74 1.05 -0.22
N HIS A 57 5.55 0.12 0.67
CA HIS A 57 5.11 0.38 2.04
C HIS A 57 5.88 -0.47 3.06
N LYS A 58 5.88 -0.02 4.30
CA LYS A 58 6.50 -0.74 5.42
C LYS A 58 5.62 -1.85 5.98
N ASP A 59 4.36 -1.90 5.58
CA ASP A 59 3.37 -2.86 6.02
C ASP A 59 2.46 -3.24 4.85
N GLN A 60 1.55 -4.16 5.07
CA GLN A 60 0.63 -4.69 4.09
C GLN A 60 -0.07 -3.60 3.27
N ILE A 61 -0.09 -3.78 1.96
CA ILE A 61 -0.92 -2.96 1.06
C ILE A 61 -2.35 -3.49 1.14
N SER A 62 -3.27 -2.63 1.57
CA SER A 62 -4.68 -2.97 1.77
C SER A 62 -5.58 -2.57 0.61
N SER A 63 -5.16 -1.58 -0.16
CA SER A 63 -5.93 -1.07 -1.29
C SER A 63 -5.03 -0.58 -2.41
N LEU A 64 -5.54 -0.64 -3.63
CA LEU A 64 -4.82 -0.22 -4.83
C LEU A 64 -5.84 0.19 -5.89
N ASP A 65 -5.54 1.26 -6.60
CA ASP A 65 -6.27 1.66 -7.80
C ASP A 65 -5.34 2.31 -8.81
N CYS A 66 -5.76 2.33 -10.07
CA CYS A 66 -5.01 2.92 -11.18
C CYS A 66 -5.80 4.07 -11.79
N SER A 67 -5.09 5.10 -12.27
CA SER A 67 -5.71 6.10 -13.14
C SER A 67 -6.23 5.48 -14.44
N GLY A 68 -7.23 6.12 -15.07
CA GLY A 68 -7.84 5.60 -16.29
C GLY A 68 -6.87 5.44 -17.47
N ASP A 69 -5.80 6.25 -17.50
CA ASP A 69 -4.70 6.15 -18.46
C ASP A 69 -3.60 5.16 -18.04
N SER A 70 -3.73 4.57 -16.87
CA SER A 70 -2.75 3.65 -16.26
C SER A 70 -1.34 4.23 -16.06
N LEU A 71 -1.22 5.56 -16.02
CA LEU A 71 0.06 6.24 -15.78
C LEU A 71 0.36 6.41 -14.29
N MET A 72 -0.66 6.38 -13.46
CA MET A 72 -0.52 6.51 -12.01
C MET A 72 -1.20 5.37 -11.27
N VAL A 73 -0.60 4.99 -10.16
CA VAL A 73 -1.16 4.04 -9.19
C VAL A 73 -1.24 4.71 -7.83
N ILE A 74 -2.34 4.49 -7.13
CA ILE A 74 -2.50 4.89 -5.74
C ILE A 74 -2.60 3.65 -4.86
N THR A 75 -1.90 3.66 -3.75
CA THR A 75 -1.88 2.55 -2.77
C THR A 75 -2.19 3.04 -1.39
N GLY A 76 -2.97 2.27 -0.64
CA GLY A 76 -3.20 2.45 0.79
C GLY A 76 -2.64 1.28 1.57
N SER A 77 -2.07 1.54 2.74
CA SER A 77 -1.39 0.54 3.54
C SER A 77 -1.76 0.62 5.02
N LEU A 78 -1.52 -0.47 5.73
CA LEU A 78 -1.60 -0.52 7.19
C LEU A 78 -0.47 0.28 7.87
N ASP A 79 0.54 0.74 7.12
CA ASP A 79 1.56 1.69 7.61
C ASP A 79 1.02 3.12 7.81
N GLU A 80 -0.31 3.30 7.69
CA GLU A 80 -1.02 4.58 7.85
C GLU A 80 -0.73 5.59 6.73
N THR A 81 -0.20 5.16 5.61
CA THR A 81 0.07 6.04 4.46
C THR A 81 -0.73 5.66 3.23
N ILE A 82 -1.00 6.69 2.41
CA ILE A 82 -1.46 6.55 1.04
C ILE A 82 -0.36 7.12 0.15
N LYS A 83 0.01 6.39 -0.89
CA LYS A 83 1.06 6.82 -1.82
C LYS A 83 0.58 6.81 -3.25
N CYS A 84 1.02 7.80 -4.02
CA CYS A 84 0.83 7.88 -5.46
C CYS A 84 2.14 7.57 -6.16
N TRP A 85 2.08 6.75 -7.18
CA TRP A 85 3.22 6.24 -7.92
C TRP A 85 3.09 6.56 -9.39
N ASP A 86 4.19 6.98 -10.02
CA ASP A 86 4.33 6.99 -11.46
C ASP A 86 4.65 5.56 -11.94
N VAL A 87 3.85 5.04 -12.87
CA VAL A 87 3.98 3.66 -13.34
C VAL A 87 5.24 3.48 -14.18
N GLU A 88 5.59 4.47 -14.99
CA GLU A 88 6.74 4.38 -15.89
C GLU A 88 8.06 4.45 -15.13
N SER A 89 8.26 5.48 -14.31
CA SER A 89 9.48 5.66 -13.53
C SER A 89 9.56 4.78 -12.29
N GLY A 90 8.41 4.40 -11.72
CA GLY A 90 8.33 3.72 -10.44
C GLY A 90 8.57 4.65 -9.24
N GLU A 91 8.58 5.96 -9.47
CA GLU A 91 8.78 6.94 -8.41
C GLU A 91 7.52 7.19 -7.60
N CYS A 92 7.70 7.36 -6.28
CA CYS A 92 6.64 7.84 -5.40
C CYS A 92 6.48 9.35 -5.59
N LEU A 93 5.38 9.76 -6.21
CA LEU A 93 5.09 11.17 -6.49
C LEU A 93 4.60 11.91 -5.24
N ARG A 94 3.87 11.24 -4.38
CA ARG A 94 3.27 11.84 -3.19
C ARG A 94 3.00 10.79 -2.13
N THR A 95 3.26 11.17 -0.88
CA THR A 95 2.86 10.41 0.30
C THR A 95 1.89 11.24 1.12
N LEU A 96 0.72 10.68 1.39
CA LEU A 96 -0.30 11.25 2.26
C LEU A 96 -0.38 10.41 3.53
N ARG A 97 -0.45 11.07 4.65
CA ARG A 97 -0.61 10.43 5.95
C ARG A 97 -1.75 11.10 6.69
N VAL A 98 -2.63 10.29 7.23
CA VAL A 98 -3.68 10.79 8.12
C VAL A 98 -3.02 11.16 9.45
N PRO A 99 -3.17 12.41 9.94
CA PRO A 99 -2.66 12.77 11.26
C PRO A 99 -3.27 11.85 12.31
N ARG A 100 -2.43 11.35 13.23
CA ARG A 100 -2.91 10.58 14.38
C ARG A 100 -3.76 11.47 15.27
N PRO A 101 -4.83 10.92 15.90
CA PRO A 101 -5.51 11.63 16.98
C PRO A 101 -4.46 12.09 17.99
N TYR A 102 -4.48 13.29 18.47
CA TYR A 102 -3.48 13.86 19.41
C TYR A 102 -2.06 14.00 18.85
N GLU A 103 -1.84 13.89 17.53
CA GLU A 103 -0.52 14.11 16.92
C GLU A 103 -0.03 15.54 17.23
N GLY A 104 1.21 15.65 17.75
CA GLY A 104 1.77 16.93 18.18
C GLY A 104 1.21 17.49 19.49
N MET A 105 0.18 16.88 20.07
CA MET A 105 -0.35 17.33 21.37
C MET A 105 0.70 17.15 22.46
N ASN A 106 1.00 18.24 23.19
CA ASN A 106 1.92 18.22 24.32
C ASN A 106 1.20 17.73 25.58
N ILE A 107 1.68 16.64 26.16
CA ILE A 107 1.14 16.03 27.37
C ILE A 107 2.07 16.14 28.58
N THR A 108 3.18 16.86 28.47
CA THR A 108 4.23 16.96 29.52
C THR A 108 3.69 17.45 30.86
N ARG A 109 2.74 18.39 30.87
CA ARG A 109 2.19 19.01 32.08
C ARG A 109 0.74 18.65 32.35
N VAL A 110 0.21 17.62 31.68
CA VAL A 110 -1.16 17.17 31.90
C VAL A 110 -1.23 16.42 33.23
N LYS A 111 -2.15 16.85 34.10
CA LYS A 111 -2.39 16.24 35.42
C LYS A 111 -3.47 15.14 35.31
N GLY A 112 -3.38 14.15 36.19
CA GLY A 112 -4.41 13.10 36.29
C GLY A 112 -4.26 11.97 35.31
N LEU A 113 -3.16 11.93 34.55
CA LEU A 113 -2.86 10.78 33.66
C LEU A 113 -2.14 9.68 34.43
N THR A 114 -2.61 8.45 34.29
CA THR A 114 -1.86 7.25 34.68
C THR A 114 -0.80 6.93 33.63
N ASP A 115 0.20 6.10 33.99
CA ASP A 115 1.21 5.65 33.03
C ASP A 115 0.58 4.96 31.80
N GLY A 116 -0.49 4.20 31.99
CA GLY A 116 -1.23 3.57 30.88
C GLY A 116 -1.90 4.59 29.95
N HIS A 117 -2.54 5.62 30.51
CA HIS A 117 -3.13 6.71 29.71
C HIS A 117 -2.07 7.50 28.97
N LEU A 118 -0.93 7.80 29.60
CA LEU A 118 0.19 8.51 28.98
C LEU A 118 0.75 7.72 27.81
N GLN A 119 0.96 6.43 27.98
CA GLN A 119 1.45 5.55 26.91
C GLN A 119 0.47 5.46 25.75
N MET A 120 -0.82 5.35 26.02
CA MET A 120 -1.86 5.32 24.99
C MET A 120 -1.88 6.63 24.18
N LEU A 121 -1.81 7.80 24.83
CA LEU A 121 -1.77 9.09 24.13
C LEU A 121 -0.52 9.24 23.28
N LYS A 122 0.64 8.78 23.73
CA LYS A 122 1.89 8.76 22.94
C LYS A 122 1.74 7.87 21.71
N THR A 123 1.12 6.70 21.85
CA THR A 123 0.83 5.80 20.72
C THR A 123 -0.08 6.45 19.69
N LEU A 124 -1.02 7.30 20.12
CA LEU A 124 -1.91 8.08 19.26
C LEU A 124 -1.28 9.36 18.70
N GLY A 125 0.00 9.62 18.95
CA GLY A 125 0.75 10.71 18.35
C GLY A 125 1.01 11.91 19.27
N ALA A 126 0.58 11.89 20.53
CA ALA A 126 0.92 12.94 21.50
C ALA A 126 2.42 12.94 21.81
N VAL A 127 2.97 14.10 22.15
CA VAL A 127 4.40 14.29 22.45
C VAL A 127 4.59 14.83 23.87
N GLU A 128 5.72 14.45 24.47
CA GLU A 128 6.20 14.95 25.75
C GLU A 128 7.45 15.81 25.50
N LEU A 129 7.37 17.07 25.84
CA LEU A 129 8.44 18.05 25.64
C LEU A 129 9.31 18.24 26.88
#